data_4cd81e84f3b1fb77bad2fc40479d4c93
#
_entry.id   4cd81e84f3b1fb77bad2fc40479d4c93
#
_cell.length_a   1.000
_cell.length_b   1.000
_cell.length_c   1.000
_cell.angle_alpha   90.00
_cell.angle_beta   90.00
_cell.angle_gamma   90.00
#
_symmetry.space_group_name_H-M   'P 1'
#
loop_
_entity.id
_entity.type
_entity.pdbx_description
1 polymer ?
#
loop_
_entity_poly.entity_id
_entity_poly.type
_entity_poly.pdbx_seq_one_letter_code
_entity_poly.pdbx_strand_id
1 'polypeptide(L)'
;GGVNSKATDVDDVGYISHLIDKISEFYSVDRDRVYVTGFSNGGYLSFELACKLSSEIAAFASVAGHMFIDTYNDCSPTHPTPFLSINGTEDNYDGIAGYYLPIDNSNNYWIEYNNTDLNPEIIEIEDANTTDGSSVQYYSWKNGTNGVEIDHYKVLGGDHSWPSLNADSNKGNSNGDIDSDRIIWEFFSRFDINGLR
;
A
#
# COMPACT_ATOMS: atom_id res chain seq x y z
N GLY A 1 -2.51 4.08 -13.60
CA GLY A 1 -1.97 3.04 -14.19
C GLY A 1 -0.59 2.50 -14.04
N GLY A 2 -0.15 1.48 -14.38
CA GLY A 2 1.21 0.97 -14.42
C GLY A 2 2.00 1.48 -15.64
N VAL A 3 3.22 0.99 -15.84
CA VAL A 3 4.09 1.34 -16.98
C VAL A 3 3.34 1.25 -18.32
N ASN A 4 2.40 0.32 -18.44
CA ASN A 4 1.65 0.08 -19.67
C ASN A 4 0.54 1.11 -19.94
N SER A 5 -0.05 1.73 -18.93
CA SER A 5 -1.13 2.71 -19.13
C SER A 5 -0.60 4.04 -19.67
N LYS A 6 0.60 4.48 -19.25
CA LYS A 6 1.25 5.65 -19.86
C LYS A 6 1.57 5.42 -21.34
N ALA A 7 1.84 4.18 -21.75
CA ALA A 7 2.10 3.83 -23.14
C ALA A 7 0.82 3.76 -24.01
N THR A 8 -0.37 3.72 -23.40
CA THR A 8 -1.65 3.50 -24.08
C THR A 8 -2.63 4.66 -23.97
N ASP A 9 -2.26 5.77 -23.30
CA ASP A 9 -3.16 6.91 -23.00
C ASP A 9 -4.47 6.50 -22.29
N VAL A 10 -4.48 5.42 -21.52
CA VAL A 10 -5.65 4.97 -20.77
C VAL A 10 -5.73 5.77 -19.47
N ASP A 11 -6.87 6.40 -19.23
CA ASP A 11 -7.17 7.10 -17.98
C ASP A 11 -7.73 6.14 -16.93
N ASP A 12 -6.84 5.38 -16.29
CA ASP A 12 -7.22 4.43 -15.23
C ASP A 12 -7.77 5.16 -14.00
N VAL A 13 -7.26 6.35 -13.69
CA VAL A 13 -7.71 7.16 -12.53
C VAL A 13 -9.16 7.61 -12.75
N GLY A 14 -9.46 8.21 -13.90
CA GLY A 14 -10.82 8.61 -14.26
C GLY A 14 -11.76 7.41 -14.35
N TYR A 15 -11.29 6.27 -14.85
CA TYR A 15 -12.08 5.04 -14.87
C TYR A 15 -12.48 4.57 -13.46
N ILE A 16 -11.53 4.55 -12.50
CA ILE A 16 -11.82 4.13 -11.12
C ILE A 16 -12.78 5.09 -10.43
N SER A 17 -12.58 6.41 -10.54
CA SER A 17 -13.51 7.41 -9.99
C SER A 17 -14.92 7.21 -10.57
N HIS A 18 -15.04 7.07 -11.90
CA HIS A 18 -16.31 6.77 -12.52
C HIS A 18 -16.96 5.47 -12.06
N LEU A 19 -16.13 4.43 -11.82
CA LEU A 19 -16.61 3.13 -11.31
C LEU A 19 -17.18 3.26 -9.89
N ILE A 20 -16.51 4.02 -9.01
CA ILE A 20 -16.99 4.32 -7.65
C ILE A 20 -18.36 5.00 -7.73
N ASP A 21 -18.51 6.00 -8.60
CA ASP A 21 -19.78 6.70 -8.82
C ASP A 21 -20.86 5.74 -9.32
N LYS A 22 -20.54 4.95 -10.34
CA LYS A 22 -21.52 4.00 -10.92
C LYS A 22 -21.99 2.95 -9.93
N ILE A 23 -21.09 2.39 -9.13
CA ILE A 23 -21.48 1.43 -8.09
C ILE A 23 -22.40 2.09 -7.05
N SER A 24 -22.09 3.34 -6.68
CA SER A 24 -22.87 4.10 -5.71
C SER A 24 -24.29 4.48 -6.20
N GLU A 25 -24.51 4.50 -7.52
CA GLU A 25 -25.86 4.69 -8.09
C GLU A 25 -26.79 3.47 -7.85
N PHE A 26 -26.22 2.27 -7.77
CA PHE A 26 -26.98 1.03 -7.69
C PHE A 26 -26.96 0.38 -6.31
N TYR A 27 -25.97 0.71 -5.49
CA TYR A 27 -25.76 0.10 -4.18
C TYR A 27 -25.57 1.18 -3.10
N SER A 28 -25.93 0.85 -1.87
CA SER A 28 -25.68 1.72 -0.71
C SER A 28 -24.21 1.63 -0.33
N VAL A 29 -23.36 2.42 -1.00
CA VAL A 29 -21.93 2.52 -0.73
C VAL A 29 -21.68 3.57 0.35
N ASP A 30 -20.87 3.22 1.34
CA ASP A 30 -20.33 4.19 2.29
C ASP A 30 -19.15 4.92 1.62
N ARG A 31 -19.41 6.11 1.10
CA ARG A 31 -18.42 6.91 0.36
C ARG A 31 -17.27 7.39 1.24
N ASP A 32 -17.45 7.42 2.55
CA ASP A 32 -16.39 7.80 3.48
C ASP A 32 -15.44 6.62 3.76
N ARG A 33 -15.74 5.43 3.26
CA ARG A 33 -14.96 4.21 3.46
C ARG A 33 -14.66 3.47 2.15
N VAL A 34 -14.12 4.19 1.20
CA VAL A 34 -13.59 3.62 -0.04
C VAL A 34 -12.09 3.41 0.13
N TYR A 35 -11.63 2.18 -0.07
CA TYR A 35 -10.25 1.78 0.11
C TYR A 35 -9.69 1.19 -1.19
N VAL A 36 -8.38 1.32 -1.39
CA VAL A 36 -7.72 0.74 -2.55
C VAL A 36 -6.50 -0.09 -2.13
N THR A 37 -6.36 -1.25 -2.73
CA THR A 37 -5.17 -2.08 -2.57
C THR A 37 -4.86 -2.82 -3.87
N GLY A 38 -3.62 -3.24 -4.02
CA GLY A 38 -3.22 -4.03 -5.15
C GLY A 38 -1.82 -4.64 -5.02
N PHE A 39 -1.57 -5.63 -5.85
CA PHE A 39 -0.30 -6.32 -5.98
C PHE A 39 0.48 -5.78 -7.17
N SER A 40 1.78 -5.56 -7.02
CA SER A 40 2.67 -5.19 -8.13
C SER A 40 2.12 -3.97 -8.88
N ASN A 41 1.70 -4.10 -10.13
CA ASN A 41 1.05 -3.03 -10.90
C ASN A 41 -0.17 -2.42 -10.19
N GLY A 42 -0.95 -3.25 -9.49
CA GLY A 42 -2.08 -2.76 -8.66
C GLY A 42 -1.60 -1.94 -7.48
N GLY A 43 -0.47 -2.29 -6.87
CA GLY A 43 0.17 -1.51 -5.82
C GLY A 43 0.65 -0.15 -6.32
N TYR A 44 1.25 -0.08 -7.51
CA TYR A 44 1.64 1.18 -8.15
C TYR A 44 0.43 2.07 -8.43
N LEU A 45 -0.66 1.48 -8.95
CA LEU A 45 -1.90 2.20 -9.17
C LEU A 45 -2.50 2.70 -7.83
N SER A 46 -2.37 1.95 -6.74
CA SER A 46 -2.85 2.37 -5.43
C SER A 46 -2.19 3.67 -4.96
N PHE A 47 -0.89 3.84 -5.17
CA PHE A 47 -0.20 5.12 -4.90
C PHE A 47 -0.74 6.25 -5.77
N GLU A 48 -0.97 6.00 -7.06
CA GLU A 48 -1.48 7.02 -7.97
C GLU A 48 -2.90 7.46 -7.61
N LEU A 49 -3.77 6.51 -7.26
CA LEU A 49 -5.13 6.79 -6.80
C LEU A 49 -5.14 7.59 -5.49
N ALA A 50 -4.29 7.22 -4.51
CA ALA A 50 -4.16 7.97 -3.26
C ALA A 50 -3.70 9.41 -3.49
N CYS A 51 -2.82 9.65 -4.48
CA CYS A 51 -2.38 11.00 -4.84
C CYS A 51 -3.46 11.82 -5.58
N LYS A 52 -4.20 11.21 -6.50
CA LYS A 52 -5.10 11.91 -7.43
C LYS A 52 -6.56 11.88 -7.04
N LEU A 53 -6.99 10.84 -6.31
CA LEU A 53 -8.37 10.66 -5.82
C LEU A 53 -8.43 10.70 -4.28
N SER A 54 -7.53 11.46 -3.64
CA SER A 54 -7.47 11.52 -2.17
C SER A 54 -8.80 11.93 -1.52
N SER A 55 -9.63 12.75 -2.19
CA SER A 55 -10.97 13.10 -1.72
C SER A 55 -12.00 11.97 -1.76
N GLU A 56 -11.65 10.83 -2.37
CA GLU A 56 -12.51 9.65 -2.52
C GLU A 56 -11.94 8.42 -1.80
N ILE A 57 -10.61 8.37 -1.57
CA ILE A 57 -9.90 7.22 -1.00
C ILE A 57 -9.58 7.47 0.47
N ALA A 58 -10.21 6.70 1.36
CA ALA A 58 -10.04 6.82 2.81
C ALA A 58 -8.73 6.24 3.32
N ALA A 59 -8.23 5.17 2.72
CA ALA A 59 -6.93 4.56 3.00
C ALA A 59 -6.48 3.71 1.82
N PHE A 60 -5.17 3.45 1.73
CA PHE A 60 -4.65 2.58 0.69
C PHE A 60 -3.57 1.62 1.20
N ALA A 61 -3.41 0.51 0.45
CA ALA A 61 -2.32 -0.43 0.70
C ALA A 61 -1.65 -0.85 -0.61
N SER A 62 -0.35 -1.15 -0.52
CA SER A 62 0.45 -1.63 -1.64
C SER A 62 1.22 -2.89 -1.24
N VAL A 63 1.06 -3.96 -2.01
CA VAL A 63 1.82 -5.20 -1.83
C VAL A 63 2.76 -5.39 -3.02
N ALA A 64 4.06 -5.53 -2.73
CA ALA A 64 5.12 -5.61 -3.74
C ALA A 64 5.00 -4.52 -4.82
N GLY A 65 4.53 -3.33 -4.43
CA GLY A 65 4.37 -2.17 -5.29
C GLY A 65 5.13 -0.98 -4.72
N HIS A 66 5.58 -0.10 -5.60
CA HIS A 66 6.39 1.07 -5.28
C HIS A 66 5.78 2.31 -5.90
N MET A 67 6.11 3.48 -5.38
CA MET A 67 5.68 4.73 -5.98
C MET A 67 6.50 5.03 -7.23
N PHE A 68 5.85 5.32 -8.35
CA PHE A 68 6.54 5.81 -9.54
C PHE A 68 7.13 7.20 -9.27
N ILE A 69 8.31 7.48 -9.84
CA ILE A 69 8.93 8.80 -9.76
C ILE A 69 8.01 9.91 -10.28
N ASP A 70 7.29 9.64 -11.38
CA ASP A 70 6.34 10.60 -11.92
C ASP A 70 5.13 10.81 -10.97
N THR A 71 4.62 9.72 -10.36
CA THR A 71 3.56 9.82 -9.36
C THR A 71 4.02 10.63 -8.15
N TYR A 72 5.24 10.40 -7.68
CA TYR A 72 5.85 11.17 -6.58
C TYR A 72 5.94 12.67 -6.91
N ASN A 73 6.43 13.01 -8.11
CA ASN A 73 6.60 14.40 -8.52
C ASN A 73 5.26 15.16 -8.65
N ASP A 74 4.21 14.45 -9.03
CA ASP A 74 2.87 15.01 -9.28
C ASP A 74 1.90 14.77 -8.11
N CYS A 75 2.34 14.12 -7.03
CA CYS A 75 1.49 13.75 -5.89
C CYS A 75 1.06 14.98 -5.10
N SER A 76 -0.23 15.18 -4.99
CA SER A 76 -0.81 16.33 -4.32
C SER A 76 -2.12 15.96 -3.62
N PRO A 77 -2.07 15.07 -2.60
CA PRO A 77 -3.28 14.67 -1.87
C PRO A 77 -3.91 15.87 -1.16
N THR A 78 -5.21 15.80 -0.89
CA THR A 78 -5.97 16.89 -0.27
C THR A 78 -6.20 16.72 1.22
N HIS A 79 -5.94 15.52 1.76
CA HIS A 79 -6.03 15.23 3.18
C HIS A 79 -5.02 14.15 3.59
N PRO A 80 -4.66 14.03 4.87
CA PRO A 80 -3.84 12.94 5.38
C PRO A 80 -4.48 11.59 5.06
N THR A 81 -3.70 10.67 4.47
CA THR A 81 -4.22 9.38 4.00
C THR A 81 -3.46 8.23 4.64
N PRO A 82 -4.11 7.35 5.42
CA PRO A 82 -3.50 6.17 5.99
C PRO A 82 -2.94 5.24 4.91
N PHE A 83 -1.75 4.69 5.15
CA PHE A 83 -1.05 3.87 4.17
C PHE A 83 -0.44 2.63 4.81
N LEU A 84 -0.59 1.48 4.14
CA LEU A 84 0.06 0.22 4.50
C LEU A 84 0.86 -0.32 3.32
N SER A 85 2.10 -0.73 3.58
CA SER A 85 2.95 -1.40 2.59
C SER A 85 3.40 -2.78 3.06
N ILE A 86 3.50 -3.74 2.13
CA ILE A 86 4.06 -5.07 2.35
C ILE A 86 5.06 -5.35 1.23
N ASN A 87 6.36 -5.46 1.56
CA ASN A 87 7.41 -5.60 0.54
C ASN A 87 8.51 -6.57 1.00
N GLY A 88 8.97 -7.40 0.07
CA GLY A 88 10.11 -8.30 0.24
C GLY A 88 11.45 -7.58 0.04
N THR A 89 12.46 -7.93 0.84
CA THR A 89 13.82 -7.36 0.69
C THR A 89 14.58 -7.90 -0.52
N GLU A 90 14.15 -9.03 -1.08
CA GLU A 90 14.70 -9.63 -2.29
C GLU A 90 13.86 -9.31 -3.54
N ASP A 91 12.92 -8.36 -3.41
CA ASP A 91 12.12 -7.90 -4.55
C ASP A 91 13.01 -7.13 -5.53
N ASN A 92 13.23 -7.71 -6.72
CA ASN A 92 14.08 -7.13 -7.76
C ASN A 92 13.50 -5.86 -8.41
N TYR A 93 12.27 -5.50 -8.10
CA TYR A 93 11.65 -4.27 -8.59
C TYR A 93 11.83 -3.08 -7.63
N ASP A 94 12.34 -3.30 -6.41
CA ASP A 94 12.56 -2.22 -5.46
C ASP A 94 13.62 -1.24 -5.97
N GLY A 95 13.24 0.03 -6.09
CA GLY A 95 14.16 1.11 -6.43
C GLY A 95 14.79 1.03 -7.81
N ILE A 96 14.13 0.41 -8.83
CA ILE A 96 14.64 0.42 -10.20
C ILE A 96 14.84 1.86 -10.65
N ALA A 97 16.11 2.21 -10.88
CA ALA A 97 16.54 3.57 -11.21
C ALA A 97 15.79 4.13 -12.42
N GLY A 98 15.23 5.33 -12.24
CA GLY A 98 14.51 6.06 -13.29
C GLY A 98 13.02 5.70 -13.42
N TYR A 99 12.50 4.73 -12.65
CA TYR A 99 11.10 4.34 -12.69
C TYR A 99 10.44 4.34 -11.31
N TYR A 100 11.01 3.64 -10.33
CA TYR A 100 10.42 3.45 -9.01
C TYR A 100 11.28 4.08 -7.93
N LEU A 101 10.64 4.65 -6.93
CA LEU A 101 11.30 4.98 -5.68
C LEU A 101 11.55 3.70 -4.88
N PRO A 102 12.66 3.59 -4.15
CA PRO A 102 12.79 2.60 -3.08
C PRO A 102 11.59 2.68 -2.14
N ILE A 103 11.16 1.54 -1.58
CA ILE A 103 9.98 1.51 -0.70
C ILE A 103 10.16 2.43 0.51
N ASP A 104 11.35 2.51 1.06
CA ASP A 104 11.65 3.41 2.19
C ASP A 104 11.40 4.88 1.83
N ASN A 105 11.70 5.28 0.59
CA ASN A 105 11.42 6.64 0.13
C ASN A 105 9.92 6.88 -0.10
N SER A 106 9.20 5.88 -0.57
CA SER A 106 7.74 5.92 -0.70
C SER A 106 7.07 6.05 0.66
N ASN A 107 7.52 5.26 1.65
CA ASN A 107 7.06 5.35 3.02
C ASN A 107 7.35 6.73 3.62
N ASN A 108 8.60 7.24 3.46
CA ASN A 108 9.00 8.55 3.98
C ASN A 108 8.13 9.69 3.44
N TYR A 109 7.76 9.65 2.16
CA TYR A 109 6.84 10.65 1.60
C TYR A 109 5.52 10.71 2.40
N TRP A 110 4.91 9.56 2.67
CA TRP A 110 3.63 9.52 3.38
C TRP A 110 3.78 9.79 4.88
N ILE A 111 4.91 9.40 5.51
CA ILE A 111 5.27 9.74 6.90
C ILE A 111 5.31 11.27 7.06
N GLU A 112 6.05 11.95 6.18
CA GLU A 112 6.18 13.41 6.19
C GLU A 112 4.84 14.09 5.86
N TYR A 113 4.16 13.64 4.81
CA TYR A 113 2.88 14.23 4.37
C TYR A 113 1.80 14.11 5.45
N ASN A 114 1.68 12.97 6.08
CA ASN A 114 0.71 12.71 7.13
C ASN A 114 1.12 13.30 8.50
N ASN A 115 2.35 13.80 8.62
CA ASN A 115 2.91 14.34 9.86
C ASN A 115 2.85 13.33 11.01
N THR A 116 3.19 12.07 10.74
CA THR A 116 3.28 11.01 11.75
C THR A 116 4.57 11.14 12.57
N ASP A 117 4.69 10.35 13.64
CA ASP A 117 5.95 10.21 14.36
C ASP A 117 7.07 9.83 13.39
N LEU A 118 8.29 10.38 13.58
CA LEU A 118 9.42 10.08 12.71
C LEU A 118 10.07 8.73 13.03
N ASN A 119 9.92 8.25 14.27
CA ASN A 119 10.45 6.97 14.72
C ASN A 119 9.31 5.96 14.81
N PRO A 120 9.38 4.83 14.10
CA PRO A 120 8.35 3.81 14.17
C PRO A 120 8.44 3.00 15.46
N GLU A 121 7.32 2.44 15.86
CA GLU A 121 7.30 1.23 16.67
C GLU A 121 7.73 0.07 15.77
N ILE A 122 8.63 -0.81 16.24
CA ILE A 122 9.12 -1.96 15.47
C ILE A 122 8.81 -3.22 16.26
N ILE A 123 8.17 -4.18 15.60
CA ILE A 123 7.79 -5.48 16.17
C ILE A 123 8.30 -6.60 15.25
N GLU A 124 9.04 -7.54 15.80
CA GLU A 124 9.36 -8.79 15.12
C GLU A 124 8.13 -9.69 15.15
N ILE A 125 7.63 -10.08 13.98
CA ILE A 125 6.54 -11.04 13.87
C ILE A 125 7.11 -12.45 14.08
N GLU A 126 6.35 -13.32 14.75
CA GLU A 126 6.76 -14.71 14.96
C GLU A 126 6.97 -15.41 13.62
N ASP A 127 8.17 -15.96 13.42
CA ASP A 127 8.50 -16.81 12.28
C ASP A 127 7.88 -18.20 12.51
N ALA A 128 6.63 -18.33 12.11
CA ALA A 128 5.85 -19.56 12.25
C ALA A 128 6.18 -20.59 11.16
N ASN A 129 6.63 -20.14 9.99
CA ASN A 129 7.04 -20.98 8.88
C ASN A 129 8.54 -20.94 8.64
N THR A 130 9.33 -21.46 9.56
CA THR A 130 10.80 -21.46 9.51
C THR A 130 11.43 -22.12 8.28
N THR A 131 10.62 -22.62 7.33
CA THR A 131 11.08 -23.35 6.15
C THR A 131 10.98 -22.55 4.85
N ASP A 132 10.34 -21.38 4.86
CA ASP A 132 10.19 -20.54 3.67
C ASP A 132 11.38 -19.58 3.43
N GLY A 133 12.31 -19.51 4.38
CA GLY A 133 13.52 -18.69 4.25
C GLY A 133 13.30 -17.19 4.43
N SER A 134 12.17 -16.82 5.00
CA SER A 134 11.79 -15.42 5.23
C SER A 134 11.32 -15.17 6.66
N SER A 135 11.30 -13.93 7.09
CA SER A 135 10.73 -13.49 8.36
C SER A 135 10.15 -12.08 8.19
N VAL A 136 9.38 -11.57 9.16
CA VAL A 136 8.70 -10.30 9.00
C VAL A 136 9.00 -9.33 10.13
N GLN A 137 9.37 -8.11 9.78
CA GLN A 137 9.42 -6.97 10.69
C GLN A 137 8.24 -6.03 10.38
N TYR A 138 7.45 -5.70 11.38
CA TYR A 138 6.38 -4.73 11.32
C TYR A 138 6.84 -3.39 11.87
N TYR A 139 6.66 -2.34 11.08
CA TYR A 139 6.93 -0.96 11.43
C TYR A 139 5.62 -0.18 11.45
N SER A 140 5.41 0.65 12.48
CA SER A 140 4.23 1.50 12.57
C SER A 140 4.61 2.91 12.99
N TRP A 141 4.27 3.90 12.15
CA TRP A 141 4.38 5.32 12.42
C TRP A 141 3.00 5.87 12.75
N LYS A 142 2.84 6.33 13.98
CA LYS A 142 1.56 6.75 14.57
C LYS A 142 1.45 8.27 14.71
N ASN A 143 0.34 8.70 15.30
CA ASN A 143 0.08 10.08 15.69
C ASN A 143 0.09 11.09 14.53
N GLY A 144 -0.22 10.67 13.34
CA GLY A 144 -0.38 11.56 12.19
C GLY A 144 -1.59 12.49 12.36
N THR A 145 -1.66 13.50 11.50
CA THR A 145 -2.81 14.42 11.45
C THR A 145 -4.11 13.62 11.31
N ASN A 146 -5.13 13.93 12.11
CA ASN A 146 -6.39 13.20 12.22
C ASN A 146 -6.22 11.72 12.70
N GLY A 147 -5.12 11.40 13.37
CA GLY A 147 -4.84 10.07 13.88
C GLY A 147 -4.48 9.04 12.80
N VAL A 148 -4.13 9.48 11.60
CA VAL A 148 -3.70 8.53 10.55
C VAL A 148 -2.37 7.88 10.92
N GLU A 149 -2.15 6.69 10.39
CA GLU A 149 -0.96 5.88 10.64
C GLU A 149 -0.37 5.39 9.32
N ILE A 150 0.93 5.09 9.35
CA ILE A 150 1.65 4.41 8.28
C ILE A 150 2.15 3.09 8.82
N ASP A 151 1.82 2.01 8.17
CA ASP A 151 2.26 0.67 8.53
C ASP A 151 3.10 0.06 7.40
N HIS A 152 4.20 -0.62 7.77
CA HIS A 152 5.05 -1.33 6.82
C HIS A 152 5.40 -2.72 7.35
N TYR A 153 5.04 -3.74 6.58
CA TYR A 153 5.48 -5.12 6.80
C TYR A 153 6.66 -5.41 5.87
N LYS A 154 7.86 -5.42 6.44
CA LYS A 154 9.12 -5.73 5.74
C LYS A 154 9.38 -7.22 5.81
N VAL A 155 9.26 -7.89 4.69
CA VAL A 155 9.50 -9.33 4.58
C VAL A 155 10.97 -9.58 4.26
N LEU A 156 11.75 -9.91 5.29
CA LEU A 156 13.17 -10.21 5.14
C LEU A 156 13.35 -11.54 4.40
N GLY A 157 14.13 -11.54 3.32
CA GLY A 157 14.28 -12.70 2.43
C GLY A 157 13.11 -12.97 1.49
N GLY A 158 12.01 -12.21 1.61
CA GLY A 158 10.87 -12.29 0.70
C GLY A 158 11.13 -11.68 -0.66
N ASP A 159 10.54 -12.26 -1.69
CA ASP A 159 10.63 -11.81 -3.08
C ASP A 159 9.39 -10.99 -3.52
N HIS A 160 9.16 -10.88 -4.83
CA HIS A 160 8.00 -10.22 -5.43
C HIS A 160 6.74 -11.07 -5.27
N SER A 161 6.17 -11.12 -4.08
CA SER A 161 5.05 -12.01 -3.73
C SER A 161 3.97 -11.34 -2.89
N TRP A 162 2.82 -12.02 -2.78
CA TRP A 162 1.73 -11.68 -1.86
C TRP A 162 1.81 -12.63 -0.66
N PRO A 163 2.31 -12.20 0.51
CA PRO A 163 2.40 -13.05 1.70
C PRO A 163 1.05 -13.61 2.13
N SER A 164 1.03 -14.91 2.48
CA SER A 164 -0.20 -15.59 2.91
C SER A 164 0.14 -16.82 3.74
N LEU A 165 -0.64 -17.12 4.78
CA LEU A 165 -0.50 -18.33 5.59
C LEU A 165 -0.58 -19.65 4.80
N ASN A 166 -1.13 -19.61 3.59
CA ASN A 166 -1.22 -20.73 2.67
C ASN A 166 -0.23 -20.57 1.48
N ALA A 167 0.84 -19.80 1.67
CA ALA A 167 1.85 -19.61 0.63
C ALA A 167 2.41 -20.96 0.14
N ASP A 168 2.42 -21.14 -1.18
CA ASP A 168 3.00 -22.32 -1.81
C ASP A 168 4.52 -22.13 -1.91
N SER A 169 5.27 -22.76 -1.02
CA SER A 169 6.74 -22.70 -0.99
C SER A 169 7.42 -23.13 -2.31
N ASN A 170 6.69 -23.73 -3.24
CA ASN A 170 7.20 -24.06 -4.57
C ASN A 170 7.14 -22.87 -5.56
N LYS A 171 6.60 -21.74 -5.15
CA LYS A 171 6.39 -20.55 -6.01
C LYS A 171 7.26 -19.34 -5.62
N GLY A 172 8.44 -19.57 -5.11
CA GLY A 172 9.37 -18.52 -4.68
C GLY A 172 9.36 -18.33 -3.16
N ASN A 173 10.04 -17.29 -2.68
CA ASN A 173 10.14 -16.95 -1.26
C ASN A 173 8.92 -16.14 -0.79
N SER A 174 7.72 -16.70 -0.97
CA SER A 174 6.50 -16.10 -0.44
C SER A 174 6.42 -16.39 1.05
N ASN A 175 6.35 -15.34 1.87
CA ASN A 175 6.28 -15.47 3.32
C ASN A 175 4.97 -16.12 3.77
N GLY A 176 5.07 -17.06 4.69
CA GLY A 176 3.96 -17.80 5.31
C GLY A 176 3.60 -17.38 6.73
N ASP A 177 4.20 -16.33 7.27
CA ASP A 177 3.99 -15.88 8.66
C ASP A 177 2.84 -14.91 8.81
N ILE A 178 2.48 -14.21 7.74
CA ILE A 178 1.43 -13.20 7.74
C ILE A 178 0.32 -13.49 6.73
N ASP A 179 -0.87 -12.99 7.03
CA ASP A 179 -2.03 -12.99 6.15
C ASP A 179 -2.28 -11.57 5.66
N SER A 180 -1.79 -11.26 4.47
CA SER A 180 -1.89 -9.92 3.88
C SER A 180 -3.34 -9.46 3.72
N ASP A 181 -4.25 -10.35 3.34
CA ASP A 181 -5.67 -10.02 3.15
C ASP A 181 -6.29 -9.53 4.46
N ARG A 182 -6.03 -10.25 5.54
CA ARG A 182 -6.51 -9.91 6.86
C ARG A 182 -5.88 -8.63 7.39
N ILE A 183 -4.56 -8.50 7.28
CA ILE A 183 -3.81 -7.33 7.74
C ILE A 183 -4.32 -6.06 7.04
N ILE A 184 -4.48 -6.10 5.72
CA ILE A 184 -4.97 -4.97 4.93
C ILE A 184 -6.39 -4.59 5.37
N TRP A 185 -7.27 -5.57 5.55
CA TRP A 185 -8.64 -5.28 5.99
C TRP A 185 -8.70 -4.73 7.42
N GLU A 186 -7.94 -5.30 8.36
CA GLU A 186 -7.83 -4.81 9.74
C GLU A 186 -7.30 -3.38 9.78
N PHE A 187 -6.32 -3.05 8.94
CA PHE A 187 -5.81 -1.69 8.77
C PHE A 187 -6.90 -0.76 8.26
N PHE A 188 -7.51 -1.06 7.12
CA PHE A 188 -8.54 -0.24 6.50
C PHE A 188 -9.72 0.04 7.41
N SER A 189 -10.19 -0.97 8.14
CA SER A 189 -11.37 -0.88 8.99
C SER A 189 -11.25 0.15 10.12
N ARG A 190 -10.04 0.60 10.43
CA ARG A 190 -9.76 1.61 11.46
C ARG A 190 -10.04 3.04 10.98
N PHE A 191 -10.13 3.27 9.68
CA PHE A 191 -10.14 4.60 9.09
C PHE A 191 -11.39 4.89 8.26
N ASP A 192 -11.70 6.17 8.16
CA ASP A 192 -12.56 6.73 7.12
C ASP A 192 -11.87 7.95 6.48
N ILE A 193 -12.58 8.65 5.60
CA ILE A 193 -12.03 9.81 4.88
C ILE A 193 -11.57 10.96 5.80
N ASN A 194 -12.02 10.96 7.06
CA ASN A 194 -11.67 11.98 8.05
C ASN A 194 -10.49 11.54 8.95
N GLY A 195 -10.00 10.32 8.83
CA GLY A 195 -8.90 9.76 9.60
C GLY A 195 -9.30 8.58 10.48
N LEU A 196 -8.68 8.45 11.66
CA LEU A 196 -8.94 7.36 12.60
C LEU A 196 -10.36 7.47 13.19
N ARG A 197 -11.08 6.33 13.18
CA ARG A 197 -12.47 6.21 13.67
C ARG A 197 -12.52 5.91 15.15
#